data_2094c7542888e175475420c019e3f218
#
_entry.id   2094c7542888e175475420c019e3f218
#
_cell.length_a   1.000
_cell.length_b   1.000
_cell.length_c   1.000
_cell.angle_alpha   90.00
_cell.angle_beta   90.00
_cell.angle_gamma   90.00
#
_symmetry.space_group_name_H-M   'P 1'
#
loop_
_entity.id
_entity.type
_entity.pdbx_description
1 polymer ?
#
loop_
_entity_poly.entity_id
_entity_poly.type
_entity_poly.pdbx_seq_one_letter_code
_entity_poly.pdbx_strand_id
1 'polypeptide(L)' 'MIKIYVNLIKKGLKTIDDVPALLREQVQKLLDEE' A
#
# COMPACT_ATOMS: atom_id res chain seq x y z
N MET A 1 -2.39 8.02 -6.36
CA MET A 1 -3.34 6.99 -6.01
C MET A 1 -2.81 6.01 -4.99
N ILE A 2 -1.82 6.46 -4.26
CA ILE A 2 -1.19 5.62 -3.24
C ILE A 2 -2.20 5.20 -2.17
N LYS A 3 -3.09 6.11 -1.77
CA LYS A 3 -4.05 5.79 -0.72
C LYS A 3 -4.99 4.64 -1.07
N ILE A 4 -5.28 4.46 -2.35
CA ILE A 4 -6.14 3.35 -2.76
C ILE A 4 -5.46 2.03 -2.42
N TYR A 5 -4.17 1.92 -2.70
CA TYR A 5 -3.41 0.72 -2.34
C TYR A 5 -3.40 0.51 -0.84
N VAL A 6 -3.16 1.59 -0.09
CA VAL A 6 -3.14 1.50 1.36
C VAL A 6 -4.47 0.96 1.89
N ASN A 7 -5.57 1.50 1.39
CA ASN A 7 -6.90 1.06 1.82
C ASN A 7 -7.14 -0.40 1.49
N LEU A 8 -6.75 -0.84 0.29
CA LEU A 8 -6.94 -2.22 -0.13
C LEU A 8 -6.13 -3.18 0.72
N ILE A 9 -4.91 -2.77 1.06
CA ILE A 9 -4.04 -3.60 1.90
C ILE A 9 -4.62 -3.71 3.32
N LYS A 10 -5.09 -2.60 3.86
CA LYS A 10 -5.66 -2.59 5.20
C LYS A 10 -6.93 -3.45 5.29
N LYS A 11 -7.67 -3.53 4.20
CA LYS A 11 -8.88 -4.35 4.15
C LYS A 11 -8.58 -5.81 3.86
N GLY A 12 -7.34 -6.13 3.57
CA GLY A 12 -6.95 -7.51 3.26
C GLY A 12 -7.27 -7.94 1.85
N LEU A 13 -7.61 -6.99 0.98
CA LEU A 13 -7.95 -7.30 -0.41
C LEU A 13 -6.72 -7.40 -1.30
N LYS A 14 -5.63 -6.77 -0.89
CA LYS A 14 -4.36 -6.84 -1.61
C LYS A 14 -3.22 -6.86 -0.61
N THR A 15 -2.03 -7.23 -1.11
CA THR A 15 -0.84 -7.24 -0.28
C THR A 15 0.17 -6.26 -0.85
N ILE A 16 1.21 -5.97 -0.08
CA ILE A 16 2.28 -5.07 -0.54
C ILE A 16 2.94 -5.61 -1.81
N ASP A 17 2.96 -6.92 -1.99
CA ASP A 17 3.54 -7.53 -3.18
C ASP A 17 2.73 -7.24 -4.44
N ASP A 18 1.45 -6.91 -4.30
CA ASP A 18 0.60 -6.54 -5.42
C ASP A 18 0.86 -5.13 -5.90
N VAL A 19 1.59 -4.34 -5.14
CA VAL A 19 1.89 -2.96 -5.47
C VAL A 19 3.14 -2.92 -6.35
N PRO A 20 3.12 -2.13 -7.46
CA PRO A 20 4.32 -1.97 -8.28
C PRO A 20 5.51 -1.53 -7.44
N ALA A 21 6.68 -2.02 -7.78
CA ALA A 21 7.88 -1.74 -7.01
C ALA A 21 8.12 -0.25 -6.80
N LEU A 22 7.83 0.55 -7.81
CA LEU A 22 8.04 2.00 -7.73
C LEU A 22 7.16 2.68 -6.68
N LEU A 23 6.00 2.10 -6.41
CA LEU A 23 5.06 2.67 -5.45
C LEU A 23 5.13 2.00 -4.09
N ARG A 24 5.77 0.85 -4.02
CA ARG A 24 5.79 0.05 -2.80
C ARG A 24 6.38 0.81 -1.61
N GLU A 25 7.44 1.55 -1.84
CA GLU A 25 8.08 2.32 -0.79
C GLU A 25 7.13 3.37 -0.21
N GLN A 26 6.41 4.06 -1.10
CA GLN A 26 5.45 5.08 -0.66
C GLN A 26 4.27 4.48 0.08
N VAL A 27 3.78 3.35 -0.42
CA VAL A 27 2.67 2.66 0.25
C VAL A 27 3.10 2.20 1.63
N GLN A 28 4.29 1.63 1.74
CA GLN A 28 4.79 1.16 3.02
C GLN A 28 4.94 2.32 4.00
N LYS A 29 5.40 3.46 3.52
CA LYS A 29 5.55 4.64 4.36
C LYS A 29 4.21 5.09 4.91
N LEU A 30 3.18 5.11 4.08
CA LEU A 30 1.85 5.51 4.55
C LEU A 30 1.29 4.50 5.54
N LEU A 31 1.52 3.22 5.31
CA LEU A 31 1.08 2.20 6.25
C LEU A 31 1.75 2.38 7.61
N ASP A 32 3.03 2.72 7.60
CA ASP A 32 3.78 2.92 8.84
C ASP A 32 3.28 4.13 9.61
N GLU A 33 2.77 5.13 8.91
CA GLU A 33 2.28 6.35 9.54
C GLU A 33 0.88 6.19 10.13
N GLU A 34 0.20 5.14 9.77
CA GLU A 34 -1.13 4.87 10.31
C GLU A 34 -1.08 3.87 11.44
#